data_95cc2051b6d898361e447830acbf126b
#
_entry.id   95cc2051b6d898361e447830acbf126b
#
_cell.length_a   1.000
_cell.length_b   1.000
_cell.length_c   1.000
_cell.angle_alpha   90.00
_cell.angle_beta   90.00
_cell.angle_gamma   90.00
#
_symmetry.space_group_name_H-M   'P 1'
#
loop_
_entity.id
_entity.type
_entity.pdbx_description
1 polymer ?
#
loop_
_entity_poly.entity_id
_entity_poly.type
_entity_poly.pdbx_seq_one_letter_code
_entity_poly.pdbx_strand_id
1 'polypeptide(L)'
;MECVISNNAGAYALERAKNKGIQALCISPKSYESRDAFNQAFVEKVMEIHPDLIVLAGFLVAIPAAMIEAFPNRIINIHPSLIPSFCGVGYYGLRVHEAALARGVKVTGATVHFVDSGMDTGPIILQKAVEVKEGDTPKVLQQRVMEEAEWQILPQAIDRIANGRL
;
A
#
# COMPACT_ATOMS: atom_id res chain seq x y z
N MET A 1 12.41 6.67 -9.27
CA MET A 1 11.88 5.32 -8.84
C MET A 1 12.88 4.29 -9.33
N GLU A 2 13.49 3.55 -8.40
CA GLU A 2 14.55 2.58 -8.70
C GLU A 2 13.99 1.23 -9.16
N CYS A 3 12.96 0.74 -8.47
CA CYS A 3 12.44 -0.59 -8.69
C CYS A 3 10.94 -0.67 -8.40
N VAL A 4 10.25 -1.57 -9.08
CA VAL A 4 8.89 -2.03 -8.73
C VAL A 4 8.95 -3.52 -8.42
N ILE A 5 8.46 -3.90 -7.25
CA ILE A 5 8.41 -5.29 -6.81
C ILE A 5 6.94 -5.73 -6.69
N SER A 6 6.61 -6.89 -7.21
CA SER A 6 5.31 -7.54 -7.01
C SER A 6 5.49 -8.99 -6.58
N ASN A 7 4.56 -9.49 -5.78
CA ASN A 7 4.49 -10.92 -5.44
C ASN A 7 3.70 -11.74 -6.48
N ASN A 8 3.17 -11.09 -7.51
CA ASN A 8 2.43 -11.70 -8.61
C ASN A 8 3.11 -11.36 -9.95
N ALA A 9 3.56 -12.37 -10.67
CA ALA A 9 4.24 -12.21 -11.97
C ALA A 9 3.33 -11.56 -13.04
N GLY A 10 2.01 -11.74 -12.95
CA GLY A 10 1.01 -11.13 -13.83
C GLY A 10 0.55 -9.73 -13.41
N ALA A 11 1.19 -9.12 -12.42
CA ALA A 11 0.78 -7.79 -11.97
C ALA A 11 1.07 -6.72 -13.04
N TYR A 12 0.05 -5.95 -13.41
CA TYR A 12 0.17 -4.86 -14.40
C TYR A 12 1.20 -3.78 -13.98
N ALA A 13 1.45 -3.65 -12.68
CA ALA A 13 2.49 -2.76 -12.18
C ALA A 13 3.89 -3.10 -12.71
N LEU A 14 4.21 -4.40 -12.90
CA LEU A 14 5.49 -4.83 -13.47
C LEU A 14 5.60 -4.47 -14.96
N GLU A 15 4.52 -4.59 -15.71
CA GLU A 15 4.45 -4.18 -17.12
C GLU A 15 4.64 -2.66 -17.24
N ARG A 16 3.93 -1.89 -16.42
CA ARG A 16 4.08 -0.42 -16.38
C ARG A 16 5.51 0.01 -16.06
N ALA A 17 6.17 -0.67 -15.13
CA ALA A 17 7.56 -0.39 -14.78
C ALA A 17 8.49 -0.64 -15.98
N LYS A 18 8.38 -1.81 -16.62
CA LYS A 18 9.16 -2.17 -17.81
C LYS A 18 8.99 -1.14 -18.94
N ASN A 19 7.74 -0.73 -19.21
CA ASN A 19 7.42 0.26 -20.24
C ASN A 19 8.02 1.66 -19.97
N LYS A 20 8.42 1.92 -18.72
CA LYS A 20 9.08 3.15 -18.28
C LYS A 20 10.59 2.99 -18.06
N GLY A 21 11.16 1.83 -18.40
CA GLY A 21 12.59 1.55 -18.17
C GLY A 21 12.96 1.41 -16.69
N ILE A 22 11.97 1.14 -15.83
CA ILE A 22 12.17 0.94 -14.40
C ILE A 22 12.37 -0.56 -14.12
N GLN A 23 13.31 -0.90 -13.25
CA GLN A 23 13.52 -2.28 -12.83
C GLN A 23 12.22 -2.89 -12.28
N ALA A 24 11.85 -4.06 -12.79
CA ALA A 24 10.63 -4.78 -12.40
C ALA A 24 10.98 -6.18 -11.92
N LEU A 25 10.69 -6.48 -10.66
CA LEU A 25 11.00 -7.76 -10.02
C LEU A 25 9.73 -8.46 -9.55
N CYS A 26 9.68 -9.77 -9.74
CA CYS A 26 8.65 -10.60 -9.12
C CYS A 26 9.31 -11.44 -8.01
N ILE A 27 8.88 -11.22 -6.76
CA ILE A 27 9.32 -12.00 -5.59
C ILE A 27 8.08 -12.59 -4.95
N SER A 28 7.77 -13.84 -5.29
CA SER A 28 6.54 -14.50 -4.84
C SER A 28 6.81 -15.45 -3.66
N PRO A 29 6.01 -15.41 -2.58
CA PRO A 29 6.10 -16.41 -1.51
C PRO A 29 6.02 -17.85 -1.98
N LYS A 30 5.33 -18.08 -3.10
CA LYS A 30 5.16 -19.42 -3.71
C LYS A 30 6.45 -19.99 -4.30
N SER A 31 7.48 -19.17 -4.48
CA SER A 31 8.77 -19.59 -5.06
C SER A 31 9.78 -20.04 -4.00
N TYR A 32 9.40 -20.06 -2.73
CA TYR A 32 10.27 -20.38 -1.59
C TYR A 32 9.70 -21.55 -0.79
N GLU A 33 10.56 -22.32 -0.16
CA GLU A 33 10.22 -23.51 0.61
C GLU A 33 9.45 -23.17 1.90
N SER A 34 9.66 -21.98 2.45
CA SER A 34 9.02 -21.51 3.67
C SER A 34 8.76 -20.00 3.64
N ARG A 35 7.90 -19.54 4.56
CA ARG A 35 7.66 -18.11 4.77
C ARG A 35 8.95 -17.39 5.21
N ASP A 36 9.76 -18.03 6.03
CA ASP A 36 11.01 -17.43 6.52
C ASP A 36 12.04 -17.29 5.41
N ALA A 37 12.19 -18.30 4.55
CA ALA A 37 13.04 -18.22 3.37
C ALA A 37 12.60 -17.09 2.42
N PHE A 38 11.29 -16.94 2.19
CA PHE A 38 10.76 -15.80 1.44
C PHE A 38 11.07 -14.47 2.13
N ASN A 39 10.78 -14.35 3.43
CA ASN A 39 11.00 -13.13 4.18
C ASN A 39 12.48 -12.70 4.12
N GLN A 40 13.40 -13.63 4.32
CA GLN A 40 14.84 -13.37 4.23
C GLN A 40 15.25 -12.87 2.84
N ALA A 41 14.89 -13.60 1.79
CA ALA A 41 15.22 -13.23 0.42
C ALA A 41 14.59 -11.89 0.01
N PHE A 42 13.38 -11.59 0.49
CA PHE A 42 12.72 -10.33 0.22
C PHE A 42 13.43 -9.15 0.89
N VAL A 43 13.81 -9.30 2.17
CA VAL A 43 14.58 -8.28 2.91
C VAL A 43 15.94 -8.04 2.24
N GLU A 44 16.69 -9.12 1.96
CA GLU A 44 18.00 -9.04 1.30
C GLU A 44 17.91 -8.30 -0.04
N LYS A 45 16.90 -8.63 -0.86
CA LYS A 45 16.71 -7.97 -2.16
C LYS A 45 16.38 -6.48 -2.02
N VAL A 46 15.58 -6.10 -1.06
CA VAL A 46 15.27 -4.67 -0.82
C VAL A 46 16.50 -3.95 -0.27
N MET A 47 17.29 -4.59 0.60
CA MET A 47 18.55 -4.02 1.08
C MET A 47 19.59 -3.82 -0.03
N GLU A 48 19.69 -4.74 -1.00
CA GLU A 48 20.56 -4.57 -2.18
C GLU A 48 20.18 -3.33 -3.03
N ILE A 49 18.90 -3.00 -3.10
CA ILE A 49 18.39 -1.85 -3.86
C ILE A 49 18.70 -0.53 -3.14
N HIS A 50 18.90 -0.55 -1.81
CA HIS A 50 19.14 0.63 -0.97
C HIS A 50 18.14 1.77 -1.17
N PRO A 51 16.81 1.54 -1.10
CA PRO A 51 15.83 2.58 -1.34
C PRO A 51 15.83 3.62 -0.21
N ASP A 52 15.66 4.90 -0.56
CA ASP A 52 15.40 5.96 0.42
C ASP A 52 14.01 5.87 1.03
N LEU A 53 13.04 5.41 0.23
CA LEU A 53 11.63 5.25 0.62
C LEU A 53 11.05 4.00 -0.02
N ILE A 54 10.33 3.22 0.76
CA ILE A 54 9.54 2.06 0.31
C ILE A 54 8.05 2.45 0.33
N VAL A 55 7.38 2.26 -0.80
CA VAL A 55 5.96 2.59 -0.96
C VAL A 55 5.17 1.32 -1.20
N LEU A 56 4.24 1.02 -0.29
CA LEU A 56 3.29 -0.08 -0.43
C LEU A 56 2.01 0.44 -1.09
N ALA A 57 1.63 -0.14 -2.20
CA ALA A 57 0.42 0.18 -2.93
C ALA A 57 -0.27 -1.12 -3.39
N GLY A 58 -1.24 -1.59 -2.62
CA GLY A 58 -1.90 -2.86 -2.87
C GLY A 58 -0.99 -4.09 -2.66
N PHE A 59 0.05 -3.98 -1.85
CA PHE A 59 0.93 -5.08 -1.49
C PHE A 59 0.34 -5.82 -0.28
N LEU A 60 -0.25 -7.00 -0.52
CA LEU A 60 -1.03 -7.74 0.48
C LEU A 60 -0.21 -8.75 1.30
N VAL A 61 1.08 -8.84 1.06
CA VAL A 61 2.00 -9.68 1.84
C VAL A 61 2.47 -8.88 3.05
N ALA A 62 2.32 -9.45 4.25
CA ALA A 62 2.80 -8.79 5.47
C ALA A 62 4.30 -8.50 5.38
N ILE A 63 4.69 -7.29 5.72
CA ILE A 63 6.09 -6.84 5.71
C ILE A 63 6.82 -7.52 6.88
N PRO A 64 7.97 -8.16 6.65
CA PRO A 64 8.76 -8.76 7.72
C PRO A 64 9.25 -7.73 8.75
N ALA A 65 9.29 -8.11 10.03
CA ALA A 65 9.80 -7.23 11.08
C ALA A 65 11.21 -6.69 10.79
N ALA A 66 12.10 -7.56 10.28
CA ALA A 66 13.44 -7.17 9.88
C ALA A 66 13.47 -6.04 8.81
N MET A 67 12.45 -5.97 7.94
CA MET A 67 12.32 -4.87 6.97
C MET A 67 11.98 -3.56 7.68
N ILE A 68 11.05 -3.61 8.64
CA ILE A 68 10.63 -2.43 9.42
C ILE A 68 11.80 -1.89 10.23
N GLU A 69 12.58 -2.78 10.84
CA GLU A 69 13.79 -2.44 11.61
C GLU A 69 14.90 -1.84 10.73
N ALA A 70 15.09 -2.38 9.52
CA ALA A 70 16.10 -1.90 8.57
C ALA A 70 15.74 -0.54 7.95
N PHE A 71 14.45 -0.22 7.84
CA PHE A 71 13.95 1.01 7.19
C PHE A 71 13.01 1.81 8.12
N PRO A 72 13.46 2.26 9.31
CA PRO A 72 12.62 2.97 10.26
C PRO A 72 12.11 4.29 9.65
N ASN A 73 10.80 4.52 9.71
CA ASN A 73 10.13 5.70 9.12
C ASN A 73 10.39 5.89 7.62
N ARG A 74 10.72 4.81 6.90
CA ARG A 74 10.96 4.81 5.45
C ARG A 74 10.08 3.84 4.67
N ILE A 75 9.04 3.31 5.32
CA ILE A 75 8.03 2.48 4.66
C ILE A 75 6.68 3.16 4.85
N ILE A 76 5.99 3.45 3.76
CA ILE A 76 4.63 4.01 3.78
C ILE A 76 3.66 3.10 3.05
N ASN A 77 2.40 3.15 3.45
CA ASN A 77 1.32 2.40 2.83
C ASN A 77 0.15 3.33 2.48
N ILE A 78 -0.54 3.03 1.40
CA ILE A 78 -1.84 3.61 1.08
C ILE A 78 -2.93 2.58 1.43
N HIS A 79 -3.88 2.98 2.29
CA HIS A 79 -5.01 2.16 2.69
C HIS A 79 -6.33 2.81 2.23
N PRO A 80 -7.28 2.08 1.62
CA PRO A 80 -8.47 2.65 1.01
C PRO A 80 -9.61 2.93 2.00
N SER A 81 -9.29 3.44 3.18
CA SER A 81 -10.25 3.96 4.16
C SER A 81 -9.69 5.13 4.96
N LEU A 82 -10.54 5.77 5.73
CA LEU A 82 -10.13 6.74 6.75
C LEU A 82 -9.79 5.98 8.05
N ILE A 83 -8.52 5.62 8.23
CA ILE A 83 -8.05 4.96 9.45
C ILE A 83 -8.42 5.83 10.67
N PRO A 84 -8.96 5.25 11.77
CA PRO A 84 -8.95 3.83 12.16
C PRO A 84 -10.18 3.03 11.69
N SER A 85 -11.01 3.53 10.81
CA SER A 85 -12.18 2.79 10.32
C SER A 85 -11.81 1.84 9.19
N PHE A 86 -12.39 0.62 9.17
CA PHE A 86 -12.24 -0.38 8.11
C PHE A 86 -10.79 -0.66 7.72
N CYS A 87 -9.92 -0.86 8.72
CA CYS A 87 -8.51 -1.16 8.57
C CYS A 87 -8.11 -2.35 9.45
N GLY A 88 -6.86 -2.83 9.30
CA GLY A 88 -6.35 -3.98 10.04
C GLY A 88 -6.68 -5.32 9.38
N VAL A 89 -6.62 -6.40 10.18
CA VAL A 89 -6.78 -7.77 9.68
C VAL A 89 -8.10 -7.98 8.97
N GLY A 90 -8.04 -8.44 7.71
CA GLY A 90 -9.22 -8.75 6.90
C GLY A 90 -9.73 -7.61 6.03
N TYR A 91 -9.27 -6.38 6.25
CA TYR A 91 -9.65 -5.21 5.47
C TYR A 91 -8.63 -4.91 4.36
N TYR A 92 -8.91 -5.41 3.17
CA TYR A 92 -8.08 -5.16 1.98
C TYR A 92 -8.91 -5.22 0.70
N GLY A 93 -8.46 -4.51 -0.33
CA GLY A 93 -9.08 -4.50 -1.65
C GLY A 93 -10.56 -4.15 -1.58
N LEU A 94 -11.41 -4.93 -2.24
CA LEU A 94 -12.84 -4.68 -2.31
C LEU A 94 -13.57 -4.81 -0.97
N ARG A 95 -13.04 -5.63 -0.05
CA ARG A 95 -13.64 -5.88 1.28
C ARG A 95 -13.78 -4.61 2.12
N VAL A 96 -12.89 -3.66 1.97
CA VAL A 96 -12.96 -2.35 2.65
C VAL A 96 -14.23 -1.61 2.23
N HIS A 97 -14.50 -1.56 0.94
CA HIS A 97 -15.66 -0.86 0.37
C HIS A 97 -16.96 -1.60 0.64
N GLU A 98 -16.94 -2.94 0.62
CA GLU A 98 -18.07 -3.78 1.04
C GLU A 98 -18.46 -3.49 2.49
N ALA A 99 -17.48 -3.43 3.40
CA ALA A 99 -17.73 -3.15 4.81
C ALA A 99 -18.23 -1.71 5.04
N ALA A 100 -17.67 -0.74 4.34
CA ALA A 100 -18.12 0.66 4.41
C ALA A 100 -19.58 0.81 3.97
N LEU A 101 -19.96 0.18 2.85
CA LEU A 101 -21.34 0.18 2.35
C LEU A 101 -22.29 -0.57 3.29
N ALA A 102 -21.89 -1.75 3.77
CA ALA A 102 -22.69 -2.54 4.71
C ALA A 102 -22.92 -1.80 6.03
N ARG A 103 -21.94 -1.01 6.50
CA ARG A 103 -22.09 -0.17 7.70
C ARG A 103 -22.96 1.06 7.45
N GLY A 104 -23.17 1.46 6.20
CA GLY A 104 -24.00 2.63 5.82
C GLY A 104 -23.32 3.96 6.08
N VAL A 105 -21.96 4.02 6.09
CA VAL A 105 -21.25 5.29 6.26
C VAL A 105 -21.52 6.21 5.07
N LYS A 106 -21.53 7.51 5.31
CA LYS A 106 -21.77 8.53 4.27
C LYS A 106 -20.48 9.10 3.72
N VAL A 107 -19.35 8.85 4.44
CA VAL A 107 -18.02 9.30 4.07
C VAL A 107 -17.05 8.15 4.30
N THR A 108 -16.20 7.91 3.33
CA THR A 108 -15.03 7.03 3.37
C THR A 108 -13.82 7.81 2.84
N GLY A 109 -12.78 7.16 2.37
CA GLY A 109 -11.63 7.85 1.78
C GLY A 109 -10.40 6.97 1.71
N ALA A 110 -9.24 7.60 1.75
CA ALA A 110 -7.96 6.91 1.80
C ALA A 110 -7.00 7.55 2.82
N THR A 111 -6.06 6.74 3.31
CA THR A 111 -5.05 7.13 4.27
C THR A 111 -3.67 6.70 3.78
N VAL A 112 -2.71 7.64 3.75
CA VAL A 112 -1.28 7.31 3.68
C VAL A 112 -0.72 7.37 5.09
N HIS A 113 -0.04 6.30 5.51
CA HIS A 113 0.54 6.20 6.85
C HIS A 113 1.92 5.53 6.79
N PHE A 114 2.74 5.74 7.80
CA PHE A 114 3.94 4.95 8.01
C PHE A 114 3.58 3.52 8.40
N VAL A 115 4.42 2.57 7.99
CA VAL A 115 4.28 1.16 8.40
C VAL A 115 5.08 0.93 9.65
N ASP A 116 4.43 0.37 10.66
CA ASP A 116 5.01 -0.11 11.91
C ASP A 116 4.79 -1.63 12.08
N SER A 117 5.02 -2.16 13.26
CA SER A 117 4.86 -3.59 13.56
C SER A 117 3.40 -4.05 13.60
N GLY A 118 2.45 -3.13 13.67
CA GLY A 118 1.02 -3.43 13.62
C GLY A 118 0.48 -3.41 12.18
N MET A 119 -0.78 -3.77 12.01
CA MET A 119 -1.45 -3.70 10.72
C MET A 119 -2.30 -2.44 10.65
N ASP A 120 -1.89 -1.51 9.77
CA ASP A 120 -2.50 -0.20 9.57
C ASP A 120 -2.52 0.69 10.83
N THR A 121 -1.51 0.55 11.72
CA THR A 121 -1.44 1.25 13.02
C THR A 121 -0.45 2.39 13.06
N GLY A 122 0.44 2.48 12.09
CA GLY A 122 1.49 3.51 12.06
C GLY A 122 0.97 4.93 11.88
N PRO A 123 1.81 5.94 12.17
CA PRO A 123 1.45 7.34 12.11
C PRO A 123 0.89 7.76 10.75
N ILE A 124 -0.21 8.50 10.76
CA ILE A 124 -0.88 9.01 9.56
C ILE A 124 -0.10 10.19 8.99
N ILE A 125 0.09 10.18 7.67
CA ILE A 125 0.77 11.26 6.93
C ILE A 125 -0.28 12.16 6.25
N LEU A 126 -1.20 11.54 5.50
CA LEU A 126 -2.28 12.23 4.79
C LEU A 126 -3.54 11.40 4.80
N GLN A 127 -4.67 12.09 4.84
CA GLN A 127 -5.98 11.50 4.62
C GLN A 127 -6.79 12.36 3.66
N LYS A 128 -7.63 11.71 2.87
CA LYS A 128 -8.60 12.39 2.03
C LYS A 128 -9.95 11.69 2.07
N ALA A 129 -10.99 12.46 2.40
CA ALA A 129 -12.36 12.00 2.46
C ALA A 129 -12.99 11.91 1.06
N VAL A 130 -13.88 10.93 0.89
CA VAL A 130 -14.66 10.68 -0.32
C VAL A 130 -16.09 10.38 0.09
N GLU A 131 -17.06 10.98 -0.60
CA GLU A 131 -18.49 10.76 -0.36
C GLU A 131 -18.93 9.36 -0.83
N VAL A 132 -19.75 8.71 -0.01
CA VAL A 132 -20.48 7.49 -0.38
C VAL A 132 -21.85 7.91 -0.92
N LYS A 133 -22.13 7.60 -2.18
CA LYS A 133 -23.35 7.98 -2.87
C LYS A 133 -24.42 6.88 -2.77
N GLU A 134 -25.66 7.28 -2.83
CA GLU A 134 -26.77 6.32 -2.89
C GLU A 134 -26.66 5.44 -4.15
N GLY A 135 -26.85 4.13 -3.98
CA GLY A 135 -26.71 3.15 -5.06
C GLY A 135 -25.28 2.74 -5.40
N ASP A 136 -24.27 3.22 -4.66
CA ASP A 136 -22.89 2.74 -4.86
C ASP A 136 -22.80 1.24 -4.69
N THR A 137 -22.11 0.59 -5.64
CA THR A 137 -21.59 -0.76 -5.46
C THR A 137 -20.17 -0.71 -4.92
N PRO A 138 -19.64 -1.80 -4.33
CA PRO A 138 -18.26 -1.83 -3.84
C PRO A 138 -17.23 -1.44 -4.91
N LYS A 139 -17.43 -1.86 -6.16
CA LYS A 139 -16.54 -1.53 -7.29
C LYS A 139 -16.61 -0.05 -7.67
N VAL A 140 -17.80 0.53 -7.68
CA VAL A 140 -17.98 1.96 -7.99
C VAL A 140 -17.33 2.82 -6.90
N LEU A 141 -17.53 2.45 -5.64
CA LEU A 141 -16.93 3.15 -4.51
C LEU A 141 -15.40 3.02 -4.53
N GLN A 142 -14.87 1.81 -4.80
CA GLN A 142 -13.43 1.58 -4.94
C GLN A 142 -12.82 2.48 -6.00
N GLN A 143 -13.41 2.52 -7.20
CA GLN A 143 -12.91 3.35 -8.30
C GLN A 143 -12.90 4.83 -7.91
N ARG A 144 -13.96 5.32 -7.26
CA ARG A 144 -14.04 6.71 -6.78
C ARG A 144 -12.97 7.01 -5.73
N VAL A 145 -12.76 6.13 -4.76
CA VAL A 145 -11.72 6.30 -3.73
C VAL A 145 -10.34 6.32 -4.38
N MET A 146 -10.06 5.46 -5.36
CA MET A 146 -8.81 5.48 -6.11
C MET A 146 -8.59 6.82 -6.82
N GLU A 147 -9.58 7.31 -7.56
CA GLU A 147 -9.47 8.53 -8.39
C GLU A 147 -9.46 9.81 -7.55
N GLU A 148 -10.37 9.90 -6.58
CA GLU A 148 -10.56 11.12 -5.81
C GLU A 148 -9.66 11.22 -4.59
N ALA A 149 -9.07 10.11 -4.09
CA ALA A 149 -8.22 10.11 -2.91
C ALA A 149 -6.85 9.46 -3.15
N GLU A 150 -6.77 8.14 -3.40
CA GLU A 150 -5.49 7.42 -3.39
C GLU A 150 -4.48 8.00 -4.38
N TRP A 151 -4.89 8.19 -5.64
CA TRP A 151 -4.00 8.70 -6.70
C TRP A 151 -3.58 10.15 -6.50
N GLN A 152 -4.22 10.84 -5.58
CA GLN A 152 -3.89 12.23 -5.24
C GLN A 152 -2.97 12.31 -4.03
N ILE A 153 -3.31 11.61 -2.92
CA ILE A 153 -2.58 11.77 -1.67
C ILE A 153 -1.29 10.95 -1.62
N LEU A 154 -1.20 9.81 -2.31
CA LEU A 154 0.02 9.01 -2.32
C LEU A 154 1.20 9.76 -2.97
N PRO A 155 1.08 10.35 -4.16
CA PRO A 155 2.15 11.17 -4.73
C PRO A 155 2.50 12.39 -3.86
N GLN A 156 1.50 13.01 -3.22
CA GLN A 156 1.71 14.15 -2.31
C GLN A 156 2.51 13.73 -1.06
N ALA A 157 2.21 12.56 -0.49
CA ALA A 157 2.97 12.04 0.66
C ALA A 157 4.42 11.75 0.28
N ILE A 158 4.65 11.11 -0.87
CA ILE A 158 5.99 10.84 -1.39
C ILE A 158 6.76 12.15 -1.59
N ASP A 159 6.15 13.16 -2.20
CA ASP A 159 6.76 14.47 -2.44
C ASP A 159 7.10 15.17 -1.12
N ARG A 160 6.23 15.14 -0.12
CA ARG A 160 6.52 15.71 1.22
C ARG A 160 7.72 15.05 1.88
N ILE A 161 7.78 13.71 1.87
CA ILE A 161 8.89 12.97 2.46
C ILE A 161 10.20 13.27 1.72
N ALA A 162 10.18 13.21 0.39
CA ALA A 162 11.37 13.44 -0.44
C ALA A 162 11.96 14.86 -0.28
N ASN A 163 11.13 15.84 0.11
CA ASN A 163 11.55 17.23 0.32
C ASN A 163 11.66 17.62 1.80
N GLY A 164 11.61 16.66 2.75
CA GLY A 164 11.72 16.92 4.18
C GLY A 164 10.61 17.82 4.74
N ARG A 165 9.39 17.72 4.22
CA ARG A 165 8.23 18.56 4.58
C ARG A 165 7.17 17.79 5.40
N LEU A 166 7.62 16.85 6.22
CA LEU A 166 6.80 16.14 7.23
C LEU A 166 7.05 16.67 8.60
#